data_17866c30fa5d6f0bfedef0c520b032a2
#
_entry.id   17866c30fa5d6f0bfedef0c520b032a2
#
_cell.length_a   1.000
_cell.length_b   1.000
_cell.length_c   1.000
_cell.angle_alpha   90.00
_cell.angle_beta   90.00
_cell.angle_gamma   90.00
#
_symmetry.space_group_name_H-M   'P 1'
#
loop_
_entity.id
_entity.type
_entity.pdbx_description
1 polymer ?
#
loop_
_entity_poly.entity_id
_entity_poly.type
_entity_poly.pdbx_seq_one_letter_code
_entity_poly.pdbx_strand_id
1 'polypeptide(L)'
;PLVAHNAGFDMGFLRTACQRLGIEREFTSIDTLEMSRLMLPHMHKFKLNILAKELQVGPFEHHRASEDAAVLGRIYVKLLKRLREEMHAVTTADINPVLAATTDRKNKLKNLPRYHFIILVKNQAGLRNLYQLISKSFLEYYNKRPIMPRSELIRHREGLIFGSACEAGEVFRALT
;
A
#
# COMPACT_ATOMS: atom_id res chain seq x y z
N PRO A 1 -14.22 -15.64 8.60
CA PRO A 1 -14.10 -14.20 8.31
C PRO A 1 -15.17 -13.75 7.32
N LEU A 2 -15.56 -12.48 7.41
CA LEU A 2 -16.42 -11.83 6.42
C LEU A 2 -15.53 -11.28 5.28
N VAL A 3 -16.00 -11.36 4.05
CA VAL A 3 -15.28 -10.84 2.89
C VAL A 3 -16.03 -9.64 2.35
N ALA A 4 -15.36 -8.49 2.23
CA ALA A 4 -15.95 -7.27 1.70
C ALA A 4 -14.93 -6.48 0.87
N HIS A 5 -15.43 -5.54 0.06
CA HIS A 5 -14.60 -4.63 -0.72
C HIS A 5 -14.54 -3.26 -0.08
N ASN A 6 -13.40 -2.87 0.49
CA ASN A 6 -13.26 -1.79 1.46
C ASN A 6 -13.91 -2.15 2.81
N ALA A 7 -13.54 -3.33 3.32
CA ALA A 7 -14.18 -3.99 4.46
C ALA A 7 -14.34 -3.10 5.71
N GLY A 8 -13.47 -2.12 5.92
CA GLY A 8 -13.58 -1.18 7.03
C GLY A 8 -14.92 -0.44 7.08
N PHE A 9 -15.49 -0.15 5.92
CA PHE A 9 -16.80 0.51 5.81
C PHE A 9 -17.91 -0.42 6.31
N ASP A 10 -18.02 -1.63 5.76
CA ASP A 10 -19.06 -2.60 6.12
C ASP A 10 -18.94 -3.05 7.59
N MET A 11 -17.71 -3.25 8.08
CA MET A 11 -17.47 -3.60 9.47
C MET A 11 -17.86 -2.48 10.45
N GLY A 12 -17.74 -1.22 10.04
CA GLY A 12 -18.23 -0.08 10.82
C GLY A 12 -19.74 -0.14 11.04
N PHE A 13 -20.50 -0.41 10.00
CA PHE A 13 -21.97 -0.56 10.09
C PHE A 13 -22.36 -1.77 10.96
N LEU A 14 -21.72 -2.92 10.76
CA LEU A 14 -22.00 -4.13 11.54
C LEU A 14 -21.72 -3.92 13.03
N ARG A 15 -20.60 -3.32 13.39
CA ARG A 15 -20.26 -3.01 14.79
C ARG A 15 -21.28 -2.07 15.42
N THR A 16 -21.66 -1.01 14.70
CA THR A 16 -22.67 -0.06 15.19
C THR A 16 -24.02 -0.73 15.39
N ALA A 17 -24.45 -1.59 14.46
CA ALA A 17 -25.69 -2.34 14.57
C ALA A 17 -25.66 -3.30 15.79
N CYS A 18 -24.57 -4.04 15.98
CA CYS A 18 -24.38 -4.92 17.14
C CYS A 18 -24.44 -4.12 18.46
N GLN A 19 -23.74 -2.99 18.53
CA GLN A 19 -23.77 -2.12 19.72
C GLN A 19 -25.17 -1.64 20.08
N ARG A 20 -25.95 -1.23 19.07
CA ARG A 20 -27.35 -0.78 19.26
C ARG A 20 -28.26 -1.88 19.74
N LEU A 21 -27.98 -3.14 19.39
CA LEU A 21 -28.75 -4.31 19.79
C LEU A 21 -28.21 -4.99 21.04
N GLY A 22 -27.17 -4.45 21.68
CA GLY A 22 -26.54 -5.08 22.85
C GLY A 22 -25.84 -6.42 22.53
N ILE A 23 -25.45 -6.64 21.28
CA ILE A 23 -24.77 -7.87 20.83
C ILE A 23 -23.28 -7.65 20.91
N GLU A 24 -22.60 -8.36 21.81
CA GLU A 24 -21.14 -8.42 21.87
C GLU A 24 -20.62 -9.47 20.91
N ARG A 25 -20.12 -9.03 19.75
CA ARG A 25 -19.52 -9.92 18.76
C ARG A 25 -18.36 -9.26 18.03
N GLU A 26 -17.25 -9.96 17.98
CA GLU A 26 -16.11 -9.59 17.14
C GLU A 26 -16.22 -10.22 15.75
N PHE A 27 -15.84 -9.45 14.74
CA PHE A 27 -15.81 -9.89 13.34
C PHE A 27 -14.39 -9.82 12.81
N THR A 28 -13.92 -10.91 12.25
CA THR A 28 -12.73 -10.91 11.40
C THR A 28 -13.16 -10.68 9.95
N SER A 29 -12.52 -9.77 9.27
CA SER A 29 -12.79 -9.46 7.87
C SER A 29 -11.56 -9.62 6.98
N ILE A 30 -11.80 -9.92 5.72
CA ILE A 30 -10.82 -9.92 4.64
C ILE A 30 -11.22 -8.82 3.66
N ASP A 31 -10.30 -7.91 3.37
CA ASP A 31 -10.53 -6.79 2.46
C ASP A 31 -10.04 -7.10 1.05
N THR A 32 -10.96 -7.30 0.11
CA THR A 32 -10.62 -7.56 -1.29
C THR A 32 -10.04 -6.34 -2.00
N LEU A 33 -10.26 -5.11 -1.50
CA LEU A 33 -9.62 -3.91 -2.03
C LEU A 33 -8.11 -3.94 -1.74
N GLU A 34 -7.72 -4.29 -0.51
CA GLU A 34 -6.31 -4.42 -0.15
C GLU A 34 -5.66 -5.60 -0.88
N MET A 35 -6.36 -6.74 -1.00
CA MET A 35 -5.89 -7.86 -1.82
C MET A 35 -5.66 -7.43 -3.28
N SER A 36 -6.61 -6.67 -3.86
CA SER A 36 -6.50 -6.20 -5.25
C SER A 36 -5.32 -5.24 -5.43
N ARG A 37 -5.09 -4.33 -4.48
CA ARG A 37 -3.95 -3.41 -4.51
C ARG A 37 -2.61 -4.13 -4.44
N LEU A 38 -2.57 -5.25 -3.74
CA LEU A 38 -1.36 -6.09 -3.62
C LEU A 38 -1.13 -6.90 -4.90
N MET A 39 -2.16 -7.61 -5.36
CA MET A 39 -2.06 -8.58 -6.46
C MET A 39 -2.12 -7.96 -7.86
N LEU A 40 -2.59 -6.71 -7.99
CA LEU A 40 -2.76 -6.01 -9.26
C LEU A 40 -2.09 -4.61 -9.21
N PRO A 41 -0.76 -4.54 -8.96
CA PRO A 41 -0.06 -3.27 -8.74
C PRO A 41 -0.05 -2.34 -9.97
N HIS A 42 -0.32 -2.87 -11.17
CA HIS A 42 -0.44 -2.12 -12.42
C HIS A 42 -1.74 -1.33 -12.53
N MET A 43 -2.75 -1.65 -11.72
CA MET A 43 -4.05 -0.97 -11.77
C MET A 43 -4.05 0.32 -10.95
N HIS A 44 -4.80 1.32 -11.43
CA HIS A 44 -5.01 2.60 -10.75
C HIS A 44 -6.41 2.76 -10.15
N LYS A 45 -7.37 1.93 -10.59
CA LYS A 45 -8.77 1.96 -10.14
C LYS A 45 -9.22 0.57 -9.76
N PHE A 46 -9.81 0.45 -8.57
CA PHE A 46 -10.18 -0.83 -7.97
C PHE A 46 -11.69 -0.92 -7.69
N LYS A 47 -12.55 -0.25 -8.48
CA LYS A 47 -14.00 -0.43 -8.40
C LYS A 47 -14.37 -1.86 -8.80
N LEU A 48 -15.43 -2.41 -8.23
CA LEU A 48 -15.84 -3.80 -8.40
C LEU A 48 -16.02 -4.19 -9.87
N ASN A 49 -16.64 -3.33 -10.68
CA ASN A 49 -16.83 -3.53 -12.12
C ASN A 49 -15.51 -3.57 -12.92
N ILE A 50 -14.55 -2.74 -12.51
CA ILE A 50 -13.23 -2.71 -13.17
C ILE A 50 -12.46 -3.98 -12.84
N LEU A 51 -12.50 -4.42 -11.57
CA LEU A 51 -11.90 -5.66 -11.13
C LEU A 51 -12.55 -6.88 -11.77
N ALA A 52 -13.88 -6.88 -11.92
CA ALA A 52 -14.61 -7.95 -12.58
C ALA A 52 -14.15 -8.14 -14.03
N LYS A 53 -13.94 -7.03 -14.75
CA LYS A 53 -13.42 -7.03 -16.11
C LYS A 53 -11.97 -7.51 -16.18
N GLU A 54 -11.10 -6.96 -15.33
CA GLU A 54 -9.67 -7.31 -15.26
C GLU A 54 -9.45 -8.79 -14.94
N LEU A 55 -10.19 -9.30 -13.97
CA LEU A 55 -10.09 -10.69 -13.53
C LEU A 55 -10.97 -11.65 -14.34
N GLN A 56 -11.71 -11.16 -15.35
CA GLN A 56 -12.56 -11.95 -16.23
C GLN A 56 -13.52 -12.86 -15.44
N VAL A 57 -14.23 -12.30 -14.44
CA VAL A 57 -15.17 -13.07 -13.60
C VAL A 57 -16.59 -13.08 -14.12
N GLY A 58 -16.81 -12.63 -15.34
CA GLY A 58 -18.07 -12.58 -16.04
C GLY A 58 -18.81 -11.23 -15.93
N PRO A 59 -19.87 -11.05 -16.73
CA PRO A 59 -20.67 -9.85 -16.71
C PRO A 59 -21.42 -9.74 -15.38
N PHE A 60 -21.67 -8.51 -14.93
CA PHE A 60 -22.52 -8.28 -13.80
C PHE A 60 -23.33 -6.99 -13.98
N GLU A 61 -24.59 -7.04 -13.61
CA GLU A 61 -25.47 -5.89 -13.59
C GLU A 61 -25.33 -5.16 -12.24
N HIS A 62 -24.95 -3.90 -12.32
CA HIS A 62 -24.77 -3.06 -11.15
C HIS A 62 -26.09 -2.81 -10.42
N HIS A 63 -26.02 -2.68 -9.08
CA HIS A 63 -27.08 -2.21 -8.17
C HIS A 63 -28.03 -3.26 -7.60
N ARG A 64 -27.69 -4.55 -7.69
CA ARG A 64 -28.35 -5.58 -6.88
C ARG A 64 -27.34 -6.14 -5.88
N ALA A 65 -27.59 -5.97 -4.58
CA ALA A 65 -26.70 -6.38 -3.51
C ALA A 65 -26.26 -7.86 -3.60
N SER A 66 -27.18 -8.74 -4.04
CA SER A 66 -26.87 -10.15 -4.23
C SER A 66 -25.90 -10.40 -5.38
N GLU A 67 -26.00 -9.65 -6.47
CA GLU A 67 -25.11 -9.78 -7.63
C GLU A 67 -23.75 -9.18 -7.33
N ASP A 68 -23.71 -8.03 -6.66
CA ASP A 68 -22.47 -7.42 -6.19
C ASP A 68 -21.72 -8.38 -5.25
N ALA A 69 -22.43 -9.06 -4.34
CA ALA A 69 -21.85 -10.06 -3.45
C ALA A 69 -21.34 -11.30 -4.21
N ALA A 70 -22.09 -11.78 -5.21
CA ALA A 70 -21.65 -12.91 -6.04
C ALA A 70 -20.40 -12.58 -6.87
N VAL A 71 -20.34 -11.40 -7.46
CA VAL A 71 -19.16 -10.92 -8.19
C VAL A 71 -17.98 -10.75 -7.25
N LEU A 72 -18.20 -10.16 -6.08
CA LEU A 72 -17.17 -10.05 -5.04
C LEU A 72 -16.60 -11.42 -4.65
N GLY A 73 -17.46 -12.43 -4.49
CA GLY A 73 -17.03 -13.79 -4.21
C GLY A 73 -16.14 -14.36 -5.30
N ARG A 74 -16.49 -14.17 -6.58
CA ARG A 74 -15.67 -14.61 -7.72
C ARG A 74 -14.32 -13.87 -7.80
N ILE A 75 -14.32 -12.56 -7.56
CA ILE A 75 -13.10 -11.75 -7.46
C ILE A 75 -12.21 -12.26 -6.32
N TYR A 76 -12.79 -12.50 -5.15
CA TYR A 76 -12.06 -13.03 -3.99
C TYR A 76 -11.37 -14.35 -4.30
N VAL A 77 -12.06 -15.30 -4.94
CA VAL A 77 -11.48 -16.58 -5.32
C VAL A 77 -10.30 -16.43 -6.27
N LYS A 78 -10.40 -15.53 -7.26
CA LYS A 78 -9.29 -15.23 -8.18
C LYS A 78 -8.09 -14.61 -7.48
N LEU A 79 -8.34 -13.63 -6.60
CA LEU A 79 -7.29 -12.98 -5.82
C LEU A 79 -6.65 -13.96 -4.82
N LEU A 80 -7.45 -14.81 -4.19
CA LEU A 80 -6.96 -15.83 -3.27
C LEU A 80 -6.02 -16.83 -3.96
N LYS A 81 -6.37 -17.24 -5.18
CA LYS A 81 -5.52 -18.12 -5.98
C LYS A 81 -4.16 -17.48 -6.23
N ARG A 82 -4.14 -16.22 -6.71
CA ARG A 82 -2.90 -15.47 -6.92
C ARG A 82 -2.09 -15.28 -5.63
N LEU A 83 -2.75 -14.95 -4.53
CA LEU A 83 -2.09 -14.76 -3.24
C LEU A 83 -1.41 -16.06 -2.76
N ARG A 84 -2.03 -17.21 -2.99
CA ARG A 84 -1.43 -18.52 -2.69
C ARG A 84 -0.21 -18.82 -3.56
N GLU A 85 -0.31 -18.55 -4.85
CA GLU A 85 0.76 -18.81 -5.81
C GLU A 85 1.97 -17.87 -5.60
N GLU A 86 1.74 -16.57 -5.34
CA GLU A 86 2.78 -15.55 -5.29
C GLU A 86 3.32 -15.30 -3.87
N MET A 87 2.51 -15.46 -2.84
CA MET A 87 2.83 -15.09 -1.45
C MET A 87 2.80 -16.27 -0.47
N HIS A 88 2.55 -17.49 -0.97
CA HIS A 88 2.50 -18.72 -0.17
C HIS A 88 1.49 -18.67 1.01
N ALA A 89 0.46 -17.86 0.91
CA ALA A 89 -0.62 -17.82 1.90
C ALA A 89 -1.50 -19.08 1.75
N VAL A 90 -1.34 -20.03 2.65
CA VAL A 90 -1.97 -21.35 2.53
C VAL A 90 -3.41 -21.34 3.04
N THR A 91 -3.68 -20.58 4.09
CA THR A 91 -4.99 -20.52 4.76
C THR A 91 -5.59 -19.11 4.73
N THR A 92 -6.88 -19.00 5.05
CA THR A 92 -7.53 -17.68 5.22
C THR A 92 -6.96 -16.89 6.40
N ALA A 93 -6.36 -17.56 7.38
CA ALA A 93 -5.72 -16.92 8.52
C ALA A 93 -4.43 -16.19 8.11
N ASP A 94 -3.75 -16.63 7.04
CA ASP A 94 -2.50 -16.04 6.56
C ASP A 94 -2.72 -14.73 5.77
N ILE A 95 -3.95 -14.52 5.25
CA ILE A 95 -4.24 -13.39 4.36
C ILE A 95 -4.02 -12.05 5.06
N ASN A 96 -4.64 -11.84 6.22
CA ASN A 96 -4.54 -10.57 6.94
C ASN A 96 -3.10 -10.26 7.40
N PRO A 97 -2.32 -11.20 7.96
CA PRO A 97 -0.90 -10.98 8.22
C PRO A 97 -0.10 -10.56 7.00
N VAL A 98 -0.30 -11.20 5.84
CA VAL A 98 0.38 -10.85 4.58
C VAL A 98 -0.02 -9.44 4.11
N LEU A 99 -1.31 -9.11 4.13
CA LEU A 99 -1.81 -7.79 3.78
C LEU A 99 -1.26 -6.71 4.73
N ALA A 100 -1.28 -6.97 6.05
CA ALA A 100 -0.75 -6.05 7.05
C ALA A 100 0.74 -5.78 6.86
N ALA A 101 1.55 -6.81 6.67
CA ALA A 101 2.99 -6.68 6.43
C ALA A 101 3.29 -5.82 5.19
N THR A 102 2.50 -5.95 4.13
CA THR A 102 2.67 -5.20 2.89
C THR A 102 2.15 -3.76 3.03
N THR A 103 1.00 -3.58 3.68
CA THR A 103 0.37 -2.28 3.93
C THR A 103 1.19 -1.45 4.90
N ASP A 104 1.70 -2.04 5.97
CA ASP A 104 2.59 -1.37 6.93
C ASP A 104 3.87 -0.85 6.28
N ARG A 105 4.46 -1.62 5.38
CA ARG A 105 5.64 -1.18 4.63
C ARG A 105 5.34 0.03 3.75
N LYS A 106 4.19 0.04 3.04
CA LYS A 106 3.76 1.17 2.21
C LYS A 106 3.32 2.39 3.05
N ASN A 107 2.61 2.17 4.16
CA ASN A 107 2.12 3.24 5.03
C ASN A 107 3.22 3.85 5.90
N LYS A 108 4.17 3.06 6.38
CA LYS A 108 5.38 3.59 7.04
C LYS A 108 6.11 4.56 6.12
N LEU A 109 6.27 4.24 4.84
CA LEU A 109 6.89 5.14 3.86
C LEU A 109 6.05 6.39 3.55
N LYS A 110 4.70 6.30 3.62
CA LYS A 110 3.80 7.44 3.37
C LYS A 110 3.74 8.43 4.53
N ASN A 111 3.80 7.92 5.76
CA ASN A 111 3.59 8.70 6.98
C ASN A 111 4.90 9.15 7.64
N LEU A 112 6.06 8.76 7.12
CA LEU A 112 7.33 9.27 7.59
C LEU A 112 7.44 10.78 7.30
N PRO A 113 7.94 11.57 8.25
CA PRO A 113 8.24 12.97 8.00
C PRO A 113 9.22 13.08 6.83
N ARG A 114 8.99 14.06 5.96
CA ARG A 114 9.79 14.31 4.77
C ARG A 114 10.43 15.66 4.91
N TYR A 115 11.71 15.69 4.62
CA TYR A 115 12.54 16.89 4.74
C TYR A 115 13.18 17.21 3.40
N HIS A 116 13.32 18.50 3.11
CA HIS A 116 14.15 18.94 2.00
C HIS A 116 15.63 18.80 2.39
N PHE A 117 16.43 18.34 1.46
CA PHE A 117 17.87 18.26 1.62
C PHE A 117 18.59 18.54 0.30
N ILE A 118 19.84 18.93 0.40
CA ILE A 118 20.72 19.21 -0.73
C ILE A 118 21.80 18.15 -0.77
N ILE A 119 22.17 17.71 -1.97
CA ILE A 119 23.31 16.83 -2.21
C ILE A 119 24.32 17.58 -3.08
N LEU A 120 25.55 17.69 -2.63
CA LEU A 120 26.67 18.21 -3.39
C LEU A 120 27.64 17.07 -3.71
N VAL A 121 28.18 17.09 -4.92
CA VAL A 121 29.15 16.10 -5.39
C VAL A 121 30.56 16.61 -5.17
N LYS A 122 31.41 15.80 -4.52
CA LYS A 122 32.83 16.12 -4.29
C LYS A 122 33.77 15.59 -5.38
N ASN A 123 33.42 14.44 -5.96
CA ASN A 123 34.30 13.71 -6.89
C ASN A 123 33.49 12.75 -7.77
N GLN A 124 34.18 12.04 -8.67
CA GLN A 124 33.55 11.09 -9.59
C GLN A 124 32.82 9.93 -8.90
N ALA A 125 33.29 9.46 -7.73
CA ALA A 125 32.57 8.45 -6.98
C ALA A 125 31.23 9.00 -6.48
N GLY A 126 31.22 10.25 -5.97
CA GLY A 126 30.00 10.94 -5.57
C GLY A 126 29.04 11.17 -6.75
N LEU A 127 29.53 11.47 -7.93
CA LEU A 127 28.67 11.61 -9.12
C LEU A 127 27.95 10.31 -9.46
N ARG A 128 28.65 9.19 -9.44
CA ARG A 128 28.02 7.85 -9.64
C ARG A 128 26.99 7.56 -8.55
N ASN A 129 27.33 7.81 -7.31
CA ASN A 129 26.42 7.61 -6.18
C ASN A 129 25.16 8.50 -6.28
N LEU A 130 25.31 9.76 -6.70
CA LEU A 130 24.19 10.66 -6.94
C LEU A 130 23.24 10.11 -8.01
N TYR A 131 23.76 9.62 -9.15
CA TYR A 131 22.93 9.02 -10.19
C TYR A 131 22.17 7.78 -9.70
N GLN A 132 22.82 6.92 -8.92
CA GLN A 132 22.16 5.77 -8.32
C GLN A 132 21.04 6.19 -7.36
N LEU A 133 21.29 7.18 -6.51
CA LEU A 133 20.29 7.72 -5.60
C LEU A 133 19.10 8.31 -6.35
N ILE A 134 19.35 9.11 -7.40
CA ILE A 134 18.28 9.68 -8.23
C ILE A 134 17.47 8.57 -8.88
N SER A 135 18.11 7.59 -9.52
CA SER A 135 17.42 6.47 -10.16
C SER A 135 16.54 5.72 -9.16
N LYS A 136 17.05 5.38 -7.99
CA LYS A 136 16.29 4.72 -6.93
C LYS A 136 15.11 5.55 -6.46
N SER A 137 15.29 6.86 -6.31
CA SER A 137 14.22 7.76 -5.85
C SER A 137 13.01 7.79 -6.80
N PHE A 138 13.24 7.63 -8.10
CA PHE A 138 12.20 7.58 -9.11
C PHE A 138 11.66 6.18 -9.36
N LEU A 139 12.50 5.15 -9.34
CA LEU A 139 12.10 3.79 -9.71
C LEU A 139 11.54 2.99 -8.51
N GLU A 140 12.14 3.16 -7.32
CA GLU A 140 11.81 2.34 -6.15
C GLU A 140 10.98 3.10 -5.10
N TYR A 141 11.27 4.40 -4.91
CA TYR A 141 10.75 5.18 -3.78
C TYR A 141 9.81 6.33 -4.19
N TYR A 142 9.34 6.36 -5.43
CA TYR A 142 8.45 7.42 -5.90
C TYR A 142 7.08 7.36 -5.25
N ASN A 143 6.68 8.44 -4.60
CA ASN A 143 5.32 8.61 -4.06
C ASN A 143 4.89 10.07 -4.20
N LYS A 144 4.24 10.41 -5.32
CA LYS A 144 3.90 11.77 -5.77
C LYS A 144 5.11 12.68 -6.01
N ARG A 145 6.22 12.40 -5.38
CA ARG A 145 7.54 13.04 -5.50
C ARG A 145 8.62 11.97 -5.32
N PRO A 146 9.82 12.17 -5.87
CA PRO A 146 10.94 11.30 -5.56
C PRO A 146 11.29 11.42 -4.08
N ILE A 147 11.44 10.29 -3.42
CA ILE A 147 11.79 10.20 -1.99
C ILE A 147 13.09 9.44 -1.88
N MET A 148 13.91 9.85 -0.92
CA MET A 148 15.17 9.17 -0.64
C MET A 148 15.19 8.72 0.81
N PRO A 149 15.14 7.40 1.08
CA PRO A 149 15.31 6.88 2.44
C PRO A 149 16.71 7.19 2.99
N ARG A 150 16.79 7.52 4.28
CA ARG A 150 18.07 7.78 4.94
C ARG A 150 19.05 6.59 4.82
N SER A 151 18.55 5.37 4.83
CA SER A 151 19.37 4.17 4.65
C SER A 151 20.09 4.12 3.30
N GLU A 152 19.45 4.61 2.23
CA GLU A 152 20.08 4.70 0.91
C GLU A 152 21.11 5.82 0.86
N LEU A 153 20.84 6.96 1.51
CA LEU A 153 21.83 8.04 1.64
C LEU A 153 23.09 7.57 2.36
N ILE A 154 22.94 6.83 3.45
CA ILE A 154 24.07 6.26 4.20
C ILE A 154 24.87 5.27 3.33
N ARG A 155 24.18 4.42 2.59
CA ARG A 155 24.82 3.38 1.74
C ARG A 155 25.62 4.00 0.59
N HIS A 156 25.16 5.12 0.04
CA HIS A 156 25.76 5.78 -1.13
C HIS A 156 26.43 7.12 -0.77
N ARG A 157 26.87 7.29 0.46
CA ARG A 157 27.38 8.59 0.96
C ARG A 157 28.76 8.98 0.44
N GLU A 158 29.54 8.02 -0.07
CA GLU A 158 30.90 8.27 -0.52
C GLU A 158 30.95 9.33 -1.63
N GLY A 159 31.81 10.32 -1.47
CA GLY A 159 31.98 11.42 -2.42
C GLY A 159 30.81 12.41 -2.47
N LEU A 160 29.87 12.36 -1.52
CA LEU A 160 28.75 13.27 -1.40
C LEU A 160 28.84 14.11 -0.13
N ILE A 161 28.28 15.33 -0.19
CA ILE A 161 28.02 16.18 0.96
C ILE A 161 26.51 16.37 1.03
N PHE A 162 25.94 16.22 2.23
CA PHE A 162 24.52 16.44 2.48
C PHE A 162 24.32 17.71 3.30
N GLY A 163 23.33 18.51 2.91
CA GLY A 163 22.96 19.73 3.61
C GLY A 163 21.45 19.79 3.87
N SER A 164 21.07 20.39 4.99
CA SER A 164 19.69 20.79 5.23
C SER A 164 19.39 22.00 4.35
N ALA A 165 18.32 21.93 3.55
CA ALA A 165 18.10 22.91 2.49
C ALA A 165 17.50 24.23 3.02
N CYS A 166 16.25 24.20 3.48
CA CYS A 166 15.48 25.37 3.85
C CYS A 166 14.69 25.10 5.14
N GLU A 167 13.73 25.95 5.47
CA GLU A 167 12.76 25.75 6.58
C GLU A 167 12.02 24.40 6.54
N ALA A 168 11.91 23.78 5.37
CA ALA A 168 11.39 22.42 5.22
C ALA A 168 12.49 21.34 5.41
N GLY A 169 13.71 21.72 5.72
CA GLY A 169 14.82 20.84 6.04
C GLY A 169 14.76 20.28 7.46
N GLU A 170 15.47 19.18 7.69
CA GLU A 170 15.44 18.48 8.98
C GLU A 170 16.01 19.32 10.11
N VAL A 171 17.13 20.01 9.87
CA VAL A 171 17.81 20.80 10.90
C VAL A 171 16.95 21.98 11.35
N PHE A 172 16.36 22.72 10.41
CA PHE A 172 15.48 23.84 10.77
C PHE A 172 14.29 23.38 11.61
N ARG A 173 13.61 22.29 11.19
CA ARG A 173 12.45 21.74 11.92
C ARG A 173 12.80 21.10 13.27
N ALA A 174 14.05 20.77 13.50
CA ALA A 174 14.49 20.25 14.79
C ALA A 174 14.83 21.39 15.79
N LEU A 175 15.00 22.62 15.28
CA LEU A 175 15.33 23.79 16.09
C LEU A 175 14.13 24.69 16.38
N THR A 176 13.03 24.52 15.65
CA THR A 176 11.76 25.27 15.79
C THR A 176 10.65 24.39 16.32
#